data_5c79b007106c161231ebf3673bbe82ee
#
_entry.id   5c79b007106c161231ebf3673bbe82ee
#
_cell.length_a   1.000
_cell.length_b   1.000
_cell.length_c   1.000
_cell.angle_alpha   90.00
_cell.angle_beta   90.00
_cell.angle_gamma   90.00
#
_symmetry.space_group_name_H-M   'P 1'
#
loop_
_entity.id
_entity.type
_entity.pdbx_description
1 polymer ?
#
loop_
_entity_poly.entity_id
_entity_poly.type
_entity_poly.pdbx_seq_one_letter_code
_entity_poly.pdbx_strand_id
1 'polypeptide(L)'
;ETAYVNQSYGQGLMPDTYTAYQKQRFRWAYGAVQILKRHWRELVGLAPSKLTGAQRYHFIAGWAPWFADALNTAVTALALVWTVGLVTLPKVFEFPLRFFLCASLGFFALKVGKTLWLYAARVKATPGQNLAAALAGLSLTHTIGKAIFSGLFTKSRPVMRTPKCEDQPAFVRGLLASREESTILALLALGAFAIFVRYGSDDVEALLWIALLAVQSLPYVASLSTAMVNALPARAVAQAAPKPIGPLVPSEYDSIMSGVVGGHDLNRT
;
A
#
# COMPACT_ATOMS: atom_id res chain seq x y z
N GLU A 1 15.46 -5.47 26.52
CA GLU A 1 14.40 -4.44 26.66
C GLU A 1 14.71 -3.29 25.71
N THR A 2 13.68 -2.73 25.07
CA THR A 2 13.80 -1.56 24.20
C THR A 2 12.96 -0.43 24.80
N ALA A 3 13.53 0.77 24.85
CA ALA A 3 12.81 1.96 25.30
C ALA A 3 12.37 2.80 24.08
N TYR A 4 11.17 3.35 24.13
CA TYR A 4 10.66 4.29 23.13
C TYR A 4 10.95 5.72 23.58
N VAL A 5 11.63 6.48 22.72
CA VAL A 5 11.90 7.90 22.95
C VAL A 5 11.02 8.71 22.01
N ASN A 6 10.14 9.54 22.59
CA ASN A 6 9.18 10.36 21.82
C ASN A 6 9.81 11.67 21.29
N GLN A 7 11.03 11.59 20.79
CA GLN A 7 11.73 12.70 20.14
C GLN A 7 12.35 12.25 18.84
N SER A 8 12.31 13.10 17.82
CA SER A 8 12.95 12.84 16.53
C SER A 8 14.34 13.47 16.53
N TYR A 9 15.37 12.63 16.47
CA TYR A 9 16.78 13.05 16.45
C TYR A 9 17.35 13.19 15.04
N GLY A 10 16.55 13.00 14.01
CA GLY A 10 17.00 13.09 12.65
C GLY A 10 15.88 13.23 11.63
N GLN A 11 16.23 13.69 10.46
CA GLN A 11 15.35 13.77 9.30
C GLN A 11 15.84 12.79 8.23
N GLY A 12 14.92 12.01 7.67
CA GLY A 12 15.19 11.13 6.54
C GLY A 12 14.71 11.74 5.24
N LEU A 13 15.47 11.56 4.17
CA LEU A 13 14.98 11.89 2.83
C LEU A 13 13.93 10.86 2.41
N MET A 14 12.78 11.37 1.97
CA MET A 14 11.76 10.54 1.33
C MET A 14 12.23 10.10 -0.06
N PRO A 15 11.76 8.97 -0.59
CA PRO A 15 11.99 8.65 -1.99
C PRO A 15 11.46 9.76 -2.90
N ASP A 16 12.29 10.26 -3.78
CA ASP A 16 12.00 11.36 -4.70
C ASP A 16 11.37 10.89 -6.03
N THR A 17 11.46 9.59 -6.31
CA THR A 17 10.85 9.00 -7.51
C THR A 17 9.77 7.96 -7.15
N TYR A 18 8.77 7.82 -8.02
CA TYR A 18 7.72 6.83 -7.87
C TYR A 18 8.29 5.40 -7.82
N THR A 19 9.29 5.10 -8.67
CA THR A 19 9.98 3.80 -8.67
C THR A 19 10.69 3.51 -7.34
N ALA A 20 11.35 4.52 -6.76
CA ALA A 20 12.01 4.38 -5.47
C ALA A 20 10.98 4.14 -4.35
N TYR A 21 9.82 4.81 -4.42
CA TYR A 21 8.71 4.61 -3.50
C TYR A 21 8.11 3.21 -3.62
N GLN A 22 7.85 2.71 -4.84
CA GLN A 22 7.42 1.32 -5.08
C GLN A 22 8.42 0.32 -4.49
N LYS A 23 9.72 0.47 -4.77
CA LYS A 23 10.78 -0.40 -4.23
C LYS A 23 10.81 -0.42 -2.69
N GLN A 24 10.63 0.75 -2.06
CA GLN A 24 10.58 0.86 -0.61
C GLN A 24 9.39 0.10 -0.03
N ARG A 25 8.18 0.30 -0.58
CA ARG A 25 6.96 -0.36 -0.12
C ARG A 25 6.96 -1.87 -0.39
N PHE A 26 7.51 -2.28 -1.53
CA PHE A 26 7.71 -3.69 -1.82
C PHE A 26 8.56 -4.37 -0.73
N ARG A 27 9.69 -3.76 -0.35
CA ARG A 27 10.57 -4.32 0.70
C ARG A 27 9.85 -4.45 2.04
N TRP A 28 9.08 -3.45 2.41
CA TRP A 28 8.35 -3.46 3.68
C TRP A 28 7.29 -4.55 3.70
N ALA A 29 6.49 -4.65 2.65
CA ALA A 29 5.45 -5.67 2.54
C ALA A 29 6.04 -7.09 2.47
N TYR A 30 7.11 -7.28 1.69
CA TYR A 30 7.84 -8.55 1.62
C TYR A 30 8.41 -8.95 2.99
N GLY A 31 9.09 -8.01 3.67
CA GLY A 31 9.66 -8.23 5.00
C GLY A 31 8.61 -8.59 6.05
N ALA A 32 7.44 -7.95 6.00
CA ALA A 32 6.31 -8.27 6.86
C ALA A 32 5.90 -9.74 6.75
N VAL A 33 5.78 -10.25 5.51
CA VAL A 33 5.43 -11.66 5.29
C VAL A 33 6.52 -12.59 5.83
N GLN A 34 7.80 -12.24 5.67
CA GLN A 34 8.89 -13.07 6.22
C GLN A 34 8.83 -13.11 7.76
N ILE A 35 8.53 -11.98 8.42
CA ILE A 35 8.35 -11.94 9.88
C ILE A 35 7.14 -12.78 10.28
N LEU A 36 6.00 -12.63 9.61
CA LEU A 36 4.81 -13.43 9.88
C LEU A 36 5.07 -14.92 9.70
N LYS A 37 5.72 -15.34 8.61
CA LYS A 37 6.08 -16.76 8.37
C LYS A 37 6.97 -17.33 9.45
N ARG A 38 7.90 -16.52 9.99
CA ARG A 38 8.84 -16.96 11.04
C ARG A 38 8.18 -17.04 12.41
N HIS A 39 7.30 -16.08 12.74
CA HIS A 39 6.79 -15.87 14.09
C HIS A 39 5.28 -16.10 14.23
N TRP A 40 4.61 -16.67 13.22
CA TRP A 40 3.15 -16.83 13.23
C TRP A 40 2.64 -17.61 14.45
N ARG A 41 3.36 -18.65 14.89
CA ARG A 41 2.97 -19.46 16.06
C ARG A 41 2.98 -18.66 17.35
N GLU A 42 3.97 -17.78 17.51
CA GLU A 42 4.08 -16.86 18.65
C GLU A 42 2.97 -15.80 18.61
N LEU A 43 2.68 -15.28 17.41
CA LEU A 43 1.66 -14.25 17.21
C LEU A 43 0.25 -14.74 17.48
N VAL A 44 -0.07 -15.98 17.09
CA VAL A 44 -1.40 -16.58 17.37
C VAL A 44 -1.48 -17.29 18.73
N GLY A 45 -0.40 -17.30 19.52
CA GLY A 45 -0.38 -17.90 20.86
C GLY A 45 -0.16 -19.40 20.90
N LEU A 46 0.28 -20.02 19.80
CA LEU A 46 0.59 -21.44 19.70
C LEU A 46 2.02 -21.79 20.15
N ALA A 47 2.86 -20.79 20.39
CA ALA A 47 4.20 -20.96 20.93
C ALA A 47 4.45 -19.95 22.06
N PRO A 48 5.33 -20.28 23.04
CA PRO A 48 5.72 -19.37 24.11
C PRO A 48 6.26 -18.06 23.55
N SER A 49 5.78 -16.94 24.08
CA SER A 49 6.19 -15.61 23.65
C SER A 49 6.06 -14.64 24.82
N LYS A 50 6.97 -13.66 24.88
CA LYS A 50 6.89 -12.54 25.84
C LYS A 50 5.90 -11.44 25.40
N LEU A 51 5.26 -11.58 24.22
CA LEU A 51 4.30 -10.61 23.70
C LEU A 51 2.98 -10.69 24.46
N THR A 52 2.47 -9.55 24.88
CA THR A 52 1.11 -9.43 25.42
C THR A 52 0.06 -9.62 24.34
N GLY A 53 -1.18 -9.92 24.71
CA GLY A 53 -2.29 -10.02 23.74
C GLY A 53 -2.50 -8.73 22.94
N ALA A 54 -2.37 -7.57 23.60
CA ALA A 54 -2.47 -6.26 22.94
C ALA A 54 -1.34 -6.06 21.90
N GLN A 55 -0.11 -6.42 22.20
CA GLN A 55 1.01 -6.33 21.26
C GLN A 55 0.79 -7.23 20.04
N ARG A 56 0.32 -8.48 20.24
CA ARG A 56 -0.04 -9.40 19.13
C ARG A 56 -1.13 -8.82 18.25
N TYR A 57 -2.19 -8.31 18.86
CA TYR A 57 -3.28 -7.66 18.12
C TYR A 57 -2.79 -6.49 17.28
N HIS A 58 -2.06 -5.55 17.88
CA HIS A 58 -1.54 -4.38 17.15
C HIS A 58 -0.57 -4.76 16.04
N PHE A 59 0.24 -5.79 16.26
CA PHE A 59 1.13 -6.29 15.23
C PHE A 59 0.35 -6.84 14.02
N ILE A 60 -0.62 -7.73 14.27
CA ILE A 60 -1.45 -8.33 13.20
C ILE A 60 -2.30 -7.24 12.52
N ALA A 61 -2.97 -6.39 13.28
CA ALA A 61 -3.81 -5.31 12.77
C ALA A 61 -3.03 -4.29 11.94
N GLY A 62 -1.75 -4.05 12.27
CA GLY A 62 -0.88 -3.15 11.50
C GLY A 62 -0.52 -3.69 10.11
N TRP A 63 -0.49 -5.01 9.92
CA TRP A 63 -0.18 -5.64 8.64
C TRP A 63 -1.42 -6.01 7.80
N ALA A 64 -2.57 -6.15 8.44
CA ALA A 64 -3.81 -6.57 7.78
C ALA A 64 -4.18 -5.74 6.53
N PRO A 65 -4.02 -4.40 6.48
CA PRO A 65 -4.28 -3.62 5.27
C PRO A 65 -3.47 -4.05 4.04
N TRP A 66 -2.25 -4.52 4.23
CA TRP A 66 -1.39 -4.96 3.12
C TRP A 66 -1.85 -6.30 2.53
N PHE A 67 -2.43 -7.17 3.34
CA PHE A 67 -3.08 -8.39 2.83
C PHE A 67 -4.35 -8.06 2.02
N ALA A 68 -5.05 -6.96 2.35
CA ALA A 68 -6.16 -6.49 1.54
C ALA A 68 -5.71 -6.06 0.13
N ASP A 69 -4.51 -5.47 -0.01
CA ASP A 69 -3.94 -5.14 -1.32
C ASP A 69 -3.59 -6.41 -2.12
N ALA A 70 -3.07 -7.45 -1.47
CA ALA A 70 -2.85 -8.74 -2.10
C ALA A 70 -4.16 -9.41 -2.55
N LEU A 71 -5.18 -9.37 -1.70
CA LEU A 71 -6.51 -9.88 -2.04
C LEU A 71 -7.10 -9.11 -3.23
N ASN A 72 -6.99 -7.77 -3.24
CA ASN A 72 -7.43 -6.96 -4.37
C ASN A 72 -6.73 -7.38 -5.69
N THR A 73 -5.42 -7.61 -5.64
CA THR A 73 -4.66 -8.07 -6.81
C THR A 73 -5.15 -9.45 -7.30
N ALA A 74 -5.42 -10.38 -6.38
CA ALA A 74 -5.97 -11.70 -6.71
C ALA A 74 -7.39 -11.60 -7.31
N VAL A 75 -8.26 -10.78 -6.69
CA VAL A 75 -9.64 -10.55 -7.16
C VAL A 75 -9.62 -9.91 -8.55
N THR A 76 -8.71 -8.96 -8.81
CA THR A 76 -8.57 -8.37 -10.15
C THR A 76 -8.19 -9.42 -11.19
N ALA A 77 -7.22 -10.29 -10.89
CA ALA A 77 -6.83 -11.37 -11.79
C ALA A 77 -7.99 -12.34 -12.05
N LEU A 78 -8.71 -12.72 -10.99
CA LEU A 78 -9.89 -13.59 -11.10
C LEU A 78 -11.01 -12.92 -11.91
N ALA A 79 -11.27 -11.63 -11.70
CA ALA A 79 -12.28 -10.87 -12.45
C ALA A 79 -11.96 -10.83 -13.95
N LEU A 80 -10.67 -10.66 -14.31
CA LEU A 80 -10.25 -10.71 -15.71
C LEU A 80 -10.48 -12.11 -16.33
N VAL A 81 -10.08 -13.17 -15.63
CA VAL A 81 -10.33 -14.55 -16.09
C VAL A 81 -11.83 -14.81 -16.24
N TRP A 82 -12.63 -14.39 -15.26
CA TRP A 82 -14.07 -14.54 -15.29
C TRP A 82 -14.72 -13.75 -16.42
N THR A 83 -14.24 -12.52 -16.68
CA THR A 83 -14.68 -11.70 -17.82
C THR A 83 -14.44 -12.39 -19.15
N VAL A 84 -13.24 -12.99 -19.33
CA VAL A 84 -12.97 -13.79 -20.54
C VAL A 84 -13.96 -14.96 -20.64
N GLY A 85 -14.24 -15.66 -19.55
CA GLY A 85 -15.23 -16.73 -19.50
C GLY A 85 -16.64 -16.27 -19.89
N LEU A 86 -17.12 -15.15 -19.34
CA LEU A 86 -18.43 -14.56 -19.68
C LEU A 86 -18.55 -14.23 -21.16
N VAL A 87 -17.49 -13.72 -21.76
CA VAL A 87 -17.51 -13.32 -23.18
C VAL A 87 -17.39 -14.52 -24.12
N THR A 88 -16.50 -15.48 -23.80
CA THR A 88 -16.17 -16.60 -24.71
C THR A 88 -17.00 -17.86 -24.50
N LEU A 89 -17.42 -18.11 -23.26
CA LEU A 89 -18.13 -19.32 -22.84
C LEU A 89 -19.42 -18.97 -22.04
N PRO A 90 -20.35 -18.20 -22.60
CA PRO A 90 -21.50 -17.68 -21.85
C PRO A 90 -22.49 -18.77 -21.39
N LYS A 91 -22.41 -19.99 -21.91
CA LYS A 91 -23.18 -21.15 -21.44
C LYS A 91 -22.63 -21.82 -20.20
N VAL A 92 -21.37 -21.52 -19.83
CA VAL A 92 -20.65 -22.10 -18.70
C VAL A 92 -20.44 -21.07 -17.60
N PHE A 93 -20.16 -19.83 -17.99
CA PHE A 93 -19.92 -18.73 -17.08
C PHE A 93 -21.18 -17.84 -16.99
N GLU A 94 -21.65 -17.64 -15.77
CA GLU A 94 -22.76 -16.74 -15.46
C GLU A 94 -22.26 -15.60 -14.59
N PHE A 95 -23.00 -14.50 -14.56
CA PHE A 95 -22.69 -13.40 -13.64
C PHE A 95 -22.86 -13.89 -12.19
N PRO A 96 -21.93 -13.49 -11.28
CA PRO A 96 -22.12 -13.75 -9.86
C PRO A 96 -23.43 -13.14 -9.36
N LEU A 97 -24.02 -13.76 -8.34
CA LEU A 97 -25.27 -13.28 -7.75
C LEU A 97 -25.19 -11.78 -7.43
N ARG A 98 -26.22 -11.02 -7.77
CA ARG A 98 -26.31 -9.56 -7.55
C ARG A 98 -25.91 -9.15 -6.14
N PHE A 99 -26.27 -9.97 -5.15
CA PHE A 99 -25.90 -9.73 -3.76
C PHE A 99 -24.38 -9.60 -3.57
N PHE A 100 -23.58 -10.49 -4.16
CA PHE A 100 -22.13 -10.43 -4.05
C PHE A 100 -21.53 -9.22 -4.78
N LEU A 101 -22.08 -8.85 -5.92
CA LEU A 101 -21.65 -7.66 -6.67
C LEU A 101 -21.96 -6.39 -5.86
N CYS A 102 -23.20 -6.24 -5.40
CA CYS A 102 -23.61 -5.08 -4.60
C CYS A 102 -22.85 -5.02 -3.26
N ALA A 103 -22.63 -6.14 -2.59
CA ALA A 103 -21.86 -6.20 -1.35
C ALA A 103 -20.40 -5.74 -1.59
N SER A 104 -19.76 -6.21 -2.67
CA SER A 104 -18.39 -5.82 -3.02
C SER A 104 -18.26 -4.31 -3.28
N LEU A 105 -19.19 -3.74 -4.05
CA LEU A 105 -19.27 -2.30 -4.30
C LEU A 105 -19.56 -1.51 -3.03
N GLY A 106 -20.45 -2.01 -2.17
CA GLY A 106 -20.79 -1.43 -0.88
C GLY A 106 -19.60 -1.42 0.09
N PHE A 107 -18.85 -2.51 0.20
CA PHE A 107 -17.63 -2.56 1.02
C PHE A 107 -16.56 -1.62 0.49
N PHE A 108 -16.43 -1.47 -0.83
CA PHE A 108 -15.52 -0.49 -1.40
C PHE A 108 -15.93 0.94 -1.02
N ALA A 109 -17.19 1.30 -1.19
CA ALA A 109 -17.72 2.61 -0.80
C ALA A 109 -17.49 2.90 0.69
N LEU A 110 -17.75 1.90 1.56
CA LEU A 110 -17.48 1.99 2.99
C LEU A 110 -16.00 2.21 3.30
N LYS A 111 -15.10 1.48 2.63
CA LYS A 111 -13.64 1.65 2.78
C LYS A 111 -13.21 3.07 2.41
N VAL A 112 -13.68 3.58 1.27
CA VAL A 112 -13.38 4.94 0.81
C VAL A 112 -13.93 5.96 1.80
N GLY A 113 -15.21 5.87 2.15
CA GLY A 113 -15.86 6.79 3.09
C GLY A 113 -15.17 6.82 4.46
N LYS A 114 -14.85 5.65 5.03
CA LYS A 114 -14.09 5.55 6.28
C LYS A 114 -12.71 6.18 6.17
N THR A 115 -12.00 5.98 5.08
CA THR A 115 -10.67 6.55 4.87
C THR A 115 -10.74 8.06 4.80
N LEU A 116 -11.63 8.61 3.99
CA LEU A 116 -11.83 10.06 3.86
C LEU A 116 -12.23 10.69 5.20
N TRP A 117 -13.17 10.06 5.92
CA TRP A 117 -13.58 10.50 7.25
C TRP A 117 -12.42 10.52 8.25
N LEU A 118 -11.61 9.45 8.28
CA LEU A 118 -10.46 9.35 9.17
C LEU A 118 -9.43 10.45 8.91
N TYR A 119 -9.12 10.72 7.64
CA TYR A 119 -8.20 11.79 7.27
C TYR A 119 -8.75 13.17 7.62
N ALA A 120 -10.02 13.42 7.36
CA ALA A 120 -10.66 14.68 7.73
C ALA A 120 -10.71 14.89 9.26
N ALA A 121 -11.11 13.85 10.02
CA ALA A 121 -11.34 13.96 11.45
C ALA A 121 -10.06 13.94 12.30
N ARG A 122 -9.05 13.14 11.89
CA ARG A 122 -7.85 12.86 12.70
C ARG A 122 -6.59 13.55 12.19
N VAL A 123 -6.42 13.63 10.87
CA VAL A 123 -5.19 14.21 10.28
C VAL A 123 -5.35 15.71 10.04
N LYS A 124 -6.59 16.21 9.97
CA LYS A 124 -6.93 17.62 9.67
C LYS A 124 -6.27 18.11 8.36
N ALA A 125 -6.11 17.21 7.41
CA ALA A 125 -5.55 17.51 6.11
C ALA A 125 -6.59 18.20 5.22
N THR A 126 -6.13 19.03 4.30
CA THR A 126 -7.01 19.65 3.29
C THR A 126 -7.62 18.59 2.35
N PRO A 127 -8.76 18.85 1.71
CA PRO A 127 -9.36 17.90 0.76
C PRO A 127 -8.39 17.46 -0.35
N GLY A 128 -7.56 18.39 -0.86
CA GLY A 128 -6.54 18.07 -1.86
C GLY A 128 -5.44 17.15 -1.34
N GLN A 129 -4.98 17.37 -0.09
CA GLN A 129 -4.02 16.47 0.56
C GLN A 129 -4.62 15.09 0.83
N ASN A 130 -5.91 15.03 1.22
CA ASN A 130 -6.61 13.76 1.42
C ASN A 130 -6.69 12.96 0.11
N LEU A 131 -7.04 13.62 -0.99
CA LEU A 131 -7.09 13.00 -2.31
C LEU A 131 -5.71 12.53 -2.75
N ALA A 132 -4.68 13.36 -2.60
CA ALA A 132 -3.30 12.99 -2.94
C ALA A 132 -2.80 11.80 -2.12
N ALA A 133 -3.10 11.76 -0.82
CA ALA A 133 -2.76 10.63 0.06
C ALA A 133 -3.51 9.34 -0.34
N ALA A 134 -4.79 9.45 -0.69
CA ALA A 134 -5.58 8.32 -1.17
C ALA A 134 -5.03 7.77 -2.50
N LEU A 135 -4.72 8.64 -3.46
CA LEU A 135 -4.11 8.27 -4.74
C LEU A 135 -2.73 7.62 -4.54
N ALA A 136 -1.88 8.20 -3.69
CA ALA A 136 -0.57 7.62 -3.37
C ALA A 136 -0.71 6.24 -2.71
N GLY A 137 -1.68 6.06 -1.81
CA GLY A 137 -1.97 4.76 -1.20
C GLY A 137 -2.45 3.73 -2.22
N LEU A 138 -3.44 4.09 -3.04
CA LEU A 138 -3.99 3.22 -4.08
C LEU A 138 -2.94 2.84 -5.14
N SER A 139 -2.07 3.76 -5.51
CA SER A 139 -1.04 3.52 -6.54
C SER A 139 -0.08 2.38 -6.19
N LEU A 140 0.03 2.04 -4.92
CA LEU A 140 0.91 0.97 -4.43
C LEU A 140 0.24 -0.39 -4.31
N THR A 141 -1.08 -0.48 -4.47
CA THR A 141 -1.84 -1.72 -4.26
C THR A 141 -1.25 -2.92 -5.02
N HIS A 142 -0.97 -2.75 -6.32
CA HIS A 142 -0.36 -3.81 -7.13
C HIS A 142 1.05 -4.18 -6.65
N THR A 143 1.89 -3.19 -6.37
CA THR A 143 3.26 -3.39 -5.85
C THR A 143 3.26 -4.14 -4.52
N ILE A 144 2.36 -3.77 -3.59
CA ILE A 144 2.21 -4.43 -2.28
C ILE A 144 1.68 -5.85 -2.47
N GLY A 145 0.66 -6.04 -3.32
CA GLY A 145 0.12 -7.37 -3.65
C GLY A 145 1.20 -8.31 -4.16
N LYS A 146 2.00 -7.87 -5.14
CA LYS A 146 3.16 -8.62 -5.65
C LYS A 146 4.18 -8.96 -4.56
N ALA A 147 4.43 -8.03 -3.65
CA ALA A 147 5.37 -8.23 -2.54
C ALA A 147 4.87 -9.30 -1.57
N ILE A 148 3.58 -9.28 -1.22
CA ILE A 148 2.93 -10.28 -0.36
C ILE A 148 2.99 -11.66 -1.02
N PHE A 149 2.54 -11.81 -2.27
CA PHE A 149 2.64 -13.09 -2.98
C PHE A 149 4.08 -13.58 -3.09
N SER A 150 5.01 -12.70 -3.46
CA SER A 150 6.43 -13.03 -3.48
C SER A 150 6.93 -13.51 -2.11
N GLY A 151 6.54 -12.82 -1.03
CA GLY A 151 6.89 -13.19 0.33
C GLY A 151 6.33 -14.54 0.77
N LEU A 152 5.11 -14.89 0.33
CA LEU A 152 4.50 -16.19 0.63
C LEU A 152 5.25 -17.35 -0.03
N PHE A 153 5.63 -17.20 -1.30
CA PHE A 153 6.21 -18.27 -2.11
C PHE A 153 7.73 -18.32 -2.12
N THR A 154 8.43 -17.30 -1.59
CA THR A 154 9.90 -17.29 -1.53
C THR A 154 10.42 -17.27 -0.10
N LYS A 155 11.64 -17.81 0.10
CA LYS A 155 12.31 -17.83 1.42
C LYS A 155 13.19 -16.61 1.65
N SER A 156 13.82 -16.08 0.61
CA SER A 156 14.66 -14.89 0.69
C SER A 156 14.73 -14.18 -0.66
N ARG A 157 14.90 -12.87 -0.62
CA ARG A 157 15.26 -12.06 -1.80
C ARG A 157 16.37 -11.08 -1.42
N PRO A 158 17.30 -10.79 -2.32
CA PRO A 158 18.34 -9.80 -2.05
C PRO A 158 17.71 -8.43 -1.80
N VAL A 159 18.26 -7.70 -0.84
CA VAL A 159 17.81 -6.36 -0.49
C VAL A 159 18.24 -5.39 -1.60
N MET A 160 17.30 -4.93 -2.40
CA MET A 160 17.53 -3.87 -3.38
C MET A 160 17.54 -2.53 -2.65
N ARG A 161 18.69 -1.84 -2.65
CA ARG A 161 18.77 -0.48 -2.09
C ARG A 161 17.91 0.46 -2.93
N THR A 162 17.23 1.39 -2.26
CA THR A 162 16.51 2.47 -2.93
C THR A 162 17.52 3.57 -3.22
N PRO A 163 17.72 3.99 -4.48
CA PRO A 163 18.54 5.16 -4.78
C PRO A 163 17.89 6.37 -4.10
N LYS A 164 18.71 7.27 -3.56
CA LYS A 164 18.25 8.48 -2.85
C LYS A 164 18.23 9.71 -3.74
N CYS A 165 18.93 9.68 -4.86
CA CYS A 165 18.92 10.71 -5.87
C CYS A 165 18.93 10.03 -7.24
N GLU A 166 17.97 10.33 -8.08
CA GLU A 166 17.95 9.91 -9.49
C GLU A 166 17.95 11.16 -10.35
N ASP A 167 19.09 11.46 -10.99
CA ASP A 167 19.35 12.69 -11.75
C ASP A 167 18.68 12.78 -13.13
N GLN A 168 17.66 11.96 -13.43
CA GLN A 168 17.14 11.93 -14.79
C GLN A 168 15.62 12.15 -14.89
N PRO A 169 15.18 12.99 -15.86
CA PRO A 169 13.78 13.27 -16.13
C PRO A 169 13.04 12.02 -16.59
N ALA A 170 12.01 11.70 -15.86
CA ALA A 170 11.52 10.37 -15.66
C ALA A 170 10.27 9.99 -16.47
N PHE A 171 9.83 10.74 -17.49
CA PHE A 171 8.56 10.45 -18.17
C PHE A 171 8.52 9.02 -18.73
N VAL A 172 9.54 8.65 -19.51
CA VAL A 172 9.65 7.29 -20.07
C VAL A 172 9.86 6.26 -18.98
N ARG A 173 10.65 6.58 -17.95
CA ARG A 173 10.86 5.68 -16.80
C ARG A 173 9.60 5.52 -15.94
N GLY A 174 8.82 6.59 -15.75
CA GLY A 174 7.54 6.52 -15.04
C GLY A 174 6.57 5.57 -15.72
N LEU A 175 6.42 5.69 -17.05
CA LEU A 175 5.59 4.79 -17.85
C LEU A 175 6.12 3.35 -17.84
N LEU A 176 7.44 3.16 -17.95
CA LEU A 176 8.06 1.83 -17.86
C LEU A 176 7.92 1.23 -16.45
N ALA A 177 7.97 2.06 -15.41
CA ALA A 177 7.77 1.63 -14.04
C ALA A 177 6.32 1.19 -13.74
N SER A 178 5.33 1.75 -14.43
CA SER A 178 3.91 1.40 -14.31
C SER A 178 3.39 0.53 -15.47
N ARG A 179 4.28 -0.11 -16.24
CA ARG A 179 3.89 -0.90 -17.42
C ARG A 179 2.92 -2.04 -17.09
N GLU A 180 3.13 -2.73 -15.97
CA GLU A 180 2.26 -3.84 -15.53
C GLU A 180 0.87 -3.30 -15.16
N GLU A 181 0.83 -2.22 -14.40
CA GLU A 181 -0.40 -1.55 -14.01
C GLU A 181 -1.16 -0.99 -15.22
N SER A 182 -0.45 -0.42 -16.20
CA SER A 182 -1.04 0.06 -17.45
C SER A 182 -1.61 -1.09 -18.29
N THR A 183 -0.93 -2.23 -18.32
CA THR A 183 -1.43 -3.43 -19.01
C THR A 183 -2.70 -3.95 -18.36
N ILE A 184 -2.73 -4.06 -17.04
CA ILE A 184 -3.92 -4.53 -16.31
C ILE A 184 -5.08 -3.55 -16.49
N LEU A 185 -4.81 -2.24 -16.44
CA LEU A 185 -5.81 -1.20 -16.71
C LEU A 185 -6.43 -1.36 -18.10
N ALA A 186 -5.59 -1.56 -19.12
CA ALA A 186 -6.06 -1.79 -20.48
C ALA A 186 -6.92 -3.06 -20.60
N LEU A 187 -6.51 -4.16 -19.94
CA LEU A 187 -7.29 -5.39 -19.91
C LEU A 187 -8.64 -5.23 -19.21
N LEU A 188 -8.69 -4.49 -18.10
CA LEU A 188 -9.94 -4.19 -17.39
C LEU A 188 -10.88 -3.34 -18.26
N ALA A 189 -10.35 -2.31 -18.94
CA ALA A 189 -11.12 -1.47 -19.85
C ALA A 189 -11.66 -2.26 -21.06
N LEU A 190 -10.82 -3.09 -21.69
CA LEU A 190 -11.22 -3.99 -22.77
C LEU A 190 -12.26 -5.00 -22.31
N GLY A 191 -12.09 -5.56 -21.10
CA GLY A 191 -13.07 -6.48 -20.51
C GLY A 191 -14.42 -5.81 -20.27
N ALA A 192 -14.44 -4.61 -19.70
CA ALA A 192 -15.66 -3.84 -19.50
C ALA A 192 -16.35 -3.50 -20.84
N PHE A 193 -15.57 -3.10 -21.83
CA PHE A 193 -16.07 -2.84 -23.17
C PHE A 193 -16.65 -4.11 -23.83
N ALA A 194 -15.96 -5.24 -23.73
CA ALA A 194 -16.42 -6.51 -24.28
C ALA A 194 -17.73 -6.99 -23.64
N ILE A 195 -17.88 -6.84 -22.32
CA ILE A 195 -19.13 -7.12 -21.60
C ILE A 195 -20.25 -6.19 -22.11
N PHE A 196 -19.98 -4.89 -22.24
CA PHE A 196 -20.96 -3.93 -22.76
C PHE A 196 -21.44 -4.27 -24.17
N VAL A 197 -20.51 -4.59 -25.07
CA VAL A 197 -20.85 -4.99 -26.44
C VAL A 197 -21.64 -6.30 -26.50
N ARG A 198 -21.34 -7.23 -25.59
CA ARG A 198 -21.94 -8.58 -25.58
C ARG A 198 -23.34 -8.62 -24.98
N TYR A 199 -23.57 -7.86 -23.89
CA TYR A 199 -24.80 -7.93 -23.09
C TYR A 199 -25.66 -6.66 -23.18
N GLY A 200 -25.10 -5.53 -23.65
CA GLY A 200 -25.81 -4.27 -23.77
C GLY A 200 -25.97 -3.51 -22.46
N SER A 201 -26.81 -2.45 -22.50
CA SER A 201 -27.12 -1.58 -21.36
C SER A 201 -28.33 -2.04 -20.53
N ASP A 202 -29.10 -3.01 -21.02
CA ASP A 202 -30.36 -3.40 -20.39
C ASP A 202 -30.15 -4.55 -19.36
N ASP A 203 -28.99 -5.20 -19.37
CA ASP A 203 -28.62 -6.25 -18.44
C ASP A 203 -27.99 -5.65 -17.17
N VAL A 204 -28.75 -5.72 -16.09
CA VAL A 204 -28.32 -5.18 -14.77
C VAL A 204 -27.08 -5.89 -14.22
N GLU A 205 -26.96 -7.20 -14.42
CA GLU A 205 -25.80 -7.97 -13.96
C GLU A 205 -24.55 -7.55 -14.75
N ALA A 206 -24.68 -7.33 -16.05
CA ALA A 206 -23.60 -6.82 -16.88
C ALA A 206 -23.15 -5.42 -16.44
N LEU A 207 -24.08 -4.52 -16.14
CA LEU A 207 -23.77 -3.18 -15.63
C LEU A 207 -23.08 -3.22 -14.26
N LEU A 208 -23.54 -4.09 -13.34
CA LEU A 208 -22.88 -4.28 -12.04
C LEU A 208 -21.49 -4.87 -12.21
N TRP A 209 -21.30 -5.78 -13.16
CA TRP A 209 -19.97 -6.33 -13.46
C TRP A 209 -19.03 -5.26 -14.04
N ILE A 210 -19.50 -4.44 -14.97
CA ILE A 210 -18.76 -3.30 -15.50
C ILE A 210 -18.37 -2.33 -14.37
N ALA A 211 -19.30 -2.02 -13.47
CA ALA A 211 -19.02 -1.18 -12.31
C ALA A 211 -17.96 -1.80 -11.40
N LEU A 212 -17.98 -3.13 -11.19
CA LEU A 212 -16.94 -3.83 -10.46
C LEU A 212 -15.58 -3.71 -11.14
N LEU A 213 -15.50 -3.92 -12.45
CA LEU A 213 -14.25 -3.75 -13.22
C LEU A 213 -13.75 -2.31 -13.16
N ALA A 214 -14.64 -1.32 -13.21
CA ALA A 214 -14.29 0.09 -13.05
C ALA A 214 -13.71 0.38 -11.65
N VAL A 215 -14.31 -0.15 -10.59
CA VAL A 215 -13.76 -0.04 -9.22
C VAL A 215 -12.40 -0.73 -9.12
N GLN A 216 -12.24 -1.92 -9.71
CA GLN A 216 -10.97 -2.64 -9.74
C GLN A 216 -9.88 -1.91 -10.55
N SER A 217 -10.26 -1.03 -11.46
CA SER A 217 -9.31 -0.22 -12.25
C SER A 217 -8.68 0.93 -11.46
N LEU A 218 -9.31 1.39 -10.36
CA LEU A 218 -8.87 2.58 -9.62
C LEU A 218 -7.43 2.53 -9.10
N PRO A 219 -6.90 1.42 -8.54
CA PRO A 219 -5.51 1.34 -8.15
C PRO A 219 -4.53 1.53 -9.32
N TYR A 220 -4.89 1.02 -10.49
CA TYR A 220 -4.06 1.09 -11.70
C TYR A 220 -4.10 2.49 -12.32
N VAL A 221 -5.25 3.14 -12.32
CA VAL A 221 -5.38 4.57 -12.67
C VAL A 221 -4.56 5.43 -11.73
N ALA A 222 -4.64 5.16 -10.42
CA ALA A 222 -3.86 5.88 -9.41
C ALA A 222 -2.35 5.70 -9.62
N SER A 223 -1.90 4.48 -9.97
CA SER A 223 -0.50 4.18 -10.28
C SER A 223 -0.01 4.98 -11.48
N LEU A 224 -0.76 4.93 -12.59
CA LEU A 224 -0.43 5.68 -13.80
C LEU A 224 -0.43 7.19 -13.56
N SER A 225 -1.43 7.72 -12.86
CA SER A 225 -1.52 9.13 -12.51
C SER A 225 -0.35 9.58 -11.65
N THR A 226 0.03 8.79 -10.64
CA THR A 226 1.17 9.09 -9.78
C THR A 226 2.49 9.05 -10.55
N ALA A 227 2.66 8.08 -11.46
CA ALA A 227 3.82 8.00 -12.34
C ALA A 227 3.91 9.22 -13.27
N MET A 228 2.79 9.66 -13.83
CA MET A 228 2.72 10.85 -14.69
C MET A 228 3.02 12.14 -13.93
N VAL A 229 2.43 12.35 -12.75
CA VAL A 229 2.69 13.52 -11.90
C VAL A 229 4.17 13.58 -11.50
N ASN A 230 4.76 12.44 -11.17
CA ASN A 230 6.18 12.35 -10.83
C ASN A 230 7.11 12.60 -12.03
N ALA A 231 6.60 12.44 -13.24
CA ALA A 231 7.32 12.69 -14.48
C ALA A 231 7.31 14.19 -14.89
N LEU A 232 6.37 14.98 -14.36
CA LEU A 232 6.38 16.42 -14.63
C LEU A 232 7.64 17.05 -14.00
N PRO A 233 8.32 17.98 -14.73
CA PRO A 233 9.45 18.67 -14.14
C PRO A 233 8.98 19.33 -12.85
N ALA A 234 9.56 18.94 -11.73
CA ALA A 234 9.31 19.61 -10.47
C ALA A 234 9.59 21.10 -10.75
N ARG A 235 8.55 21.95 -10.69
CA ARG A 235 8.80 23.35 -10.46
C ARG A 235 9.68 23.34 -9.22
N ALA A 236 10.90 23.87 -9.37
CA ALA A 236 11.85 23.94 -8.29
C ALA A 236 11.12 24.59 -7.10
N VAL A 237 10.48 23.78 -6.30
CA VAL A 237 10.15 24.15 -4.95
C VAL A 237 11.56 24.32 -4.39
N ALA A 238 11.94 25.59 -4.23
CA ALA A 238 13.16 25.94 -3.54
C ALA A 238 13.13 25.07 -2.29
N GLN A 239 13.90 24.01 -2.29
CA GLN A 239 14.14 23.23 -1.09
C GLN A 239 14.75 24.26 -0.16
N ALA A 240 13.92 24.79 0.74
CA ALA A 240 14.47 25.51 1.88
C ALA A 240 15.47 24.50 2.45
N ALA A 241 16.74 24.77 2.27
CA ALA A 241 17.78 23.94 2.83
C ALA A 241 17.39 23.67 4.27
N PRO A 242 17.27 22.39 4.69
CA PRO A 242 16.90 22.11 6.07
C PRO A 242 17.84 22.97 6.93
N LYS A 243 17.28 23.83 7.77
CA LYS A 243 18.08 24.60 8.71
C LYS A 243 19.04 23.59 9.35
N PRO A 244 20.37 23.81 9.29
CA PRO A 244 21.29 22.91 9.94
C PRO A 244 20.81 22.78 11.39
N ILE A 245 20.52 21.55 11.78
CA ILE A 245 20.24 21.25 13.18
C ILE A 245 21.50 21.67 13.89
N GLY A 246 21.42 22.73 14.71
CA GLY A 246 22.55 23.16 15.51
C GLY A 246 23.12 21.94 16.22
N PRO A 247 24.43 21.91 16.50
CA PRO A 247 25.01 20.80 17.23
C PRO A 247 24.20 20.58 18.48
N LEU A 248 23.76 19.34 18.72
CA LEU A 248 23.11 18.95 19.97
C LEU A 248 23.98 19.47 21.09
N VAL A 249 23.42 20.32 21.95
CA VAL A 249 24.18 20.87 23.08
C VAL A 249 24.61 19.66 23.90
N PRO A 250 25.91 19.42 24.12
CA PRO A 250 26.40 18.23 24.81
C PRO A 250 25.75 18.00 26.17
N SER A 251 25.37 19.07 26.89
CA SER A 251 24.70 19.03 28.19
C SER A 251 23.31 18.36 28.15
N GLU A 252 22.61 18.44 27.02
CA GLU A 252 21.27 17.84 26.90
C GLU A 252 21.37 16.31 26.61
N TYR A 253 22.38 15.92 25.85
CA TYR A 253 22.68 14.51 25.59
C TYR A 253 23.14 13.79 26.87
N ASP A 254 24.03 14.40 27.65
CA ASP A 254 24.54 13.85 28.91
C ASP A 254 23.45 13.76 30.00
N SER A 255 22.52 14.72 30.04
CA SER A 255 21.41 14.67 30.99
C SER A 255 20.38 13.57 30.65
N ILE A 256 20.15 13.32 29.35
CA ILE A 256 19.26 12.23 28.90
C ILE A 256 19.91 10.87 29.15
N MET A 257 21.20 10.73 28.85
CA MET A 257 21.92 9.47 29.06
C MET A 257 22.15 9.17 30.53
N SER A 258 22.40 10.16 31.39
CA SER A 258 22.49 9.97 32.83
C SER A 258 21.14 9.58 33.47
N GLY A 259 20.01 10.11 32.96
CA GLY A 259 18.65 9.73 33.39
C GLY A 259 18.28 8.30 32.99
N VAL A 260 18.80 7.80 31.87
CA VAL A 260 18.55 6.43 31.41
C VAL A 260 19.46 5.42 32.15
N VAL A 261 20.66 5.80 32.49
CA VAL A 261 21.64 4.93 33.21
C VAL A 261 21.42 4.96 34.73
N GLY A 262 20.93 6.09 35.29
CA GLY A 262 20.68 6.24 36.74
C GLY A 262 19.46 5.52 37.30
N GLY A 263 18.62 4.92 36.43
CA GLY A 263 17.42 4.17 36.84
C GLY A 263 17.64 2.69 37.21
N HIS A 264 18.86 2.18 37.17
CA HIS A 264 19.18 0.79 37.50
C HIS A 264 20.20 0.69 38.64
N ASP A 265 19.85 1.18 39.81
CA ASP A 265 20.45 0.68 41.01
C ASP A 265 19.78 -0.66 41.40
N LEU A 266 20.25 -1.72 40.76
CA LEU A 266 20.00 -3.09 41.20
C LEU A 266 20.94 -3.42 42.34
N ASN A 267 20.70 -2.87 43.54
CA ASN A 267 21.18 -3.43 44.77
C ASN A 267 20.22 -3.09 45.92
N ARG A 268 19.31 -4.01 46.19
CA ARG A 268 18.88 -4.30 47.58
C ARG A 268 18.13 -5.62 47.62
N THR A 269 18.86 -6.57 48.22
CA THR A 269 18.44 -7.78 48.97
C THR A 269 17.41 -8.70 48.33
#